data_6fb365aa9f764346938b5406047833a5
#
_entry.id   6fb365aa9f764346938b5406047833a5
#
_cell.length_a   1.000
_cell.length_b   1.000
_cell.length_c   1.000
_cell.angle_alpha   90.00
_cell.angle_beta   90.00
_cell.angle_gamma   90.00
#
_symmetry.space_group_name_H-M   'P 1'
#
loop_
_entity.id
_entity.type
_entity.pdbx_description
1 polymer ?
#
loop_
_entity_poly.entity_id
_entity_poly.type
_entity_poly.pdbx_seq_one_letter_code
_entity_poly.pdbx_strand_id
1 'polypeptide(L)'
;EFEKDRTTINEKLVYEGIEIDKSGQPRQVDKAKTISEAKSRSLKIKEKVHGIGVHSEILPYCEAEWLKENYFHAILEITKSVAERLRQKSGYTSDGADLVDDCFALGKDKRPMLAFNTLKNQSEESEHKGFGNFCKGFFSMYRNPKAHNPKILEDTQLSQMTEVLVVATIIHNKLDNTYKTGLK
;
A
#
# COMPACT_ATOMS: atom_id res chain seq x y z
N GLU A 1 4.69 23.52 34.27
CA GLU A 1 4.28 22.27 34.94
C GLU A 1 2.80 21.98 34.64
N PHE A 2 1.86 22.81 35.00
CA PHE A 2 0.41 22.61 34.74
C PHE A 2 0.06 22.27 33.29
N GLU A 3 0.59 22.99 32.30
CA GLU A 3 0.30 22.69 30.88
C GLU A 3 0.79 21.33 30.41
N LYS A 4 1.93 20.87 30.95
CA LYS A 4 2.49 19.55 30.64
C LYS A 4 1.63 18.45 31.27
N ASP A 5 1.23 18.65 32.51
CA ASP A 5 0.38 17.69 33.23
C ASP A 5 -1.02 17.65 32.61
N ARG A 6 -1.59 18.79 32.26
CA ARG A 6 -2.85 18.91 31.53
C ARG A 6 -2.83 18.15 30.22
N THR A 7 -1.76 18.29 29.42
CA THR A 7 -1.61 17.59 28.15
C THR A 7 -1.58 16.08 28.37
N THR A 8 -0.78 15.60 29.33
CA THR A 8 -0.65 14.17 29.64
C THR A 8 -1.97 13.57 30.15
N ILE A 9 -2.70 14.35 30.98
CA ILE A 9 -4.02 13.92 31.47
C ILE A 9 -5.03 13.89 30.34
N ASN A 10 -5.06 14.90 29.47
CA ASN A 10 -5.99 14.98 28.35
C ASN A 10 -5.76 13.87 27.32
N GLU A 11 -4.54 13.40 27.12
CA GLU A 11 -4.25 12.21 26.31
C GLU A 11 -5.00 10.95 26.79
N LYS A 12 -5.29 10.87 28.07
CA LYS A 12 -6.05 9.76 28.68
C LYS A 12 -7.56 10.08 28.74
N LEU A 13 -7.92 11.29 29.17
CA LEU A 13 -9.31 11.69 29.36
C LEU A 13 -10.08 11.84 28.04
N VAL A 14 -9.38 12.13 26.93
CA VAL A 14 -10.00 12.19 25.61
C VAL A 14 -10.66 10.88 25.21
N TYR A 15 -10.22 9.76 25.78
CA TYR A 15 -10.84 8.44 25.58
C TYR A 15 -12.20 8.30 26.27
N GLU A 16 -12.42 9.14 27.32
CA GLU A 16 -13.68 9.16 28.07
C GLU A 16 -14.60 10.30 27.61
N GLY A 17 -14.23 11.02 26.55
CA GLY A 17 -14.99 12.16 26.07
C GLY A 17 -14.85 13.42 26.93
N ILE A 18 -13.78 13.53 27.69
CA ILE A 18 -13.52 14.61 28.61
C ILE A 18 -12.18 15.27 28.26
N GLU A 19 -12.13 16.58 28.34
CA GLU A 19 -10.89 17.36 28.24
C GLU A 19 -10.84 18.36 29.42
N ILE A 20 -9.67 18.50 30.04
CA ILE A 20 -9.41 19.59 30.98
C ILE A 20 -8.99 20.81 30.17
N ASP A 21 -9.74 21.89 30.26
CA ASP A 21 -9.46 23.15 29.59
C ASP A 21 -8.28 23.91 30.21
N LYS A 22 -7.91 25.06 29.62
CA LYS A 22 -6.80 25.89 30.13
C LYS A 22 -7.02 26.48 31.51
N SER A 23 -8.27 26.50 32.00
CA SER A 23 -8.63 26.92 33.34
C SER A 23 -8.61 25.78 34.37
N GLY A 24 -8.33 24.54 33.92
CA GLY A 24 -8.34 23.36 34.78
C GLY A 24 -9.72 22.72 34.95
N GLN A 25 -10.73 23.15 34.20
CA GLN A 25 -12.10 22.64 34.30
C GLN A 25 -12.33 21.50 33.27
N PRO A 26 -13.00 20.40 33.67
CA PRO A 26 -13.38 19.35 32.75
C PRO A 26 -14.54 19.81 31.85
N ARG A 27 -14.43 19.54 30.54
CA ARG A 27 -15.50 19.77 29.56
C ARG A 27 -15.67 18.53 28.68
N GLN A 28 -16.89 18.33 28.21
CA GLN A 28 -17.15 17.28 27.20
C GLN A 28 -16.63 17.74 25.83
N VAL A 29 -15.96 16.80 25.12
CA VAL A 29 -15.42 17.03 23.78
C VAL A 29 -15.80 15.89 22.85
N ASP A 30 -16.29 16.24 21.68
CA ASP A 30 -16.70 15.24 20.66
C ASP A 30 -15.52 14.41 20.10
N LYS A 31 -14.29 14.86 20.32
CA LYS A 31 -13.07 14.21 19.80
C LYS A 31 -12.83 12.78 20.32
N ALA A 32 -13.36 12.42 21.47
CA ALA A 32 -13.16 11.07 22.01
C ALA A 32 -13.99 10.01 21.29
N LYS A 33 -15.17 10.36 20.82
CA LYS A 33 -15.96 9.50 19.94
C LYS A 33 -15.15 9.10 18.71
N THR A 34 -14.46 10.06 18.09
CA THR A 34 -13.62 9.88 16.90
C THR A 34 -12.42 8.98 17.14
N ILE A 35 -11.73 9.05 18.31
CA ILE A 35 -10.56 8.20 18.60
C ILE A 35 -10.98 6.77 18.91
N SER A 36 -12.05 6.57 19.70
CA SER A 36 -12.60 5.23 19.97
C SER A 36 -13.14 4.58 18.68
N GLU A 37 -13.84 5.34 17.86
CA GLU A 37 -14.32 4.90 16.55
C GLU A 37 -13.15 4.62 15.59
N ALA A 38 -12.13 5.47 15.53
CA ALA A 38 -10.94 5.26 14.72
C ALA A 38 -10.17 4.00 15.14
N LYS A 39 -10.03 3.74 16.45
CA LYS A 39 -9.44 2.48 16.96
C LYS A 39 -10.29 1.26 16.60
N SER A 40 -11.60 1.34 16.78
CA SER A 40 -12.53 0.24 16.42
C SER A 40 -12.48 -0.04 14.91
N ARG A 41 -12.44 1.01 14.08
CA ARG A 41 -12.31 0.89 12.62
C ARG A 41 -10.96 0.33 12.22
N SER A 42 -9.87 0.79 12.86
CA SER A 42 -8.52 0.24 12.66
C SER A 42 -8.46 -1.25 12.94
N LEU A 43 -9.05 -1.70 14.04
CA LEU A 43 -9.12 -3.13 14.38
C LEU A 43 -9.91 -3.89 13.32
N LYS A 44 -11.08 -3.42 12.91
CA LYS A 44 -11.88 -4.05 11.84
C LYS A 44 -11.14 -4.11 10.51
N ILE A 45 -10.41 -3.07 10.15
CA ILE A 45 -9.58 -3.05 8.94
C ILE A 45 -8.43 -4.04 9.08
N LYS A 46 -7.74 -4.06 10.23
CA LYS A 46 -6.67 -5.02 10.51
C LYS A 46 -7.15 -6.47 10.46
N GLU A 47 -8.31 -6.77 11.04
CA GLU A 47 -8.93 -8.10 10.97
C GLU A 47 -9.27 -8.49 9.53
N LYS A 48 -9.84 -7.56 8.75
CA LYS A 48 -10.17 -7.79 7.34
C LYS A 48 -8.92 -8.00 6.49
N VAL A 49 -7.88 -7.21 6.72
CA VAL A 49 -6.58 -7.33 6.03
C VAL A 49 -5.86 -8.62 6.41
N HIS A 50 -5.91 -9.00 7.69
CA HIS A 50 -5.41 -10.31 8.16
C HIS A 50 -6.15 -11.47 7.50
N GLY A 51 -7.48 -11.38 7.38
CA GLY A 51 -8.30 -12.38 6.72
C GLY A 51 -8.01 -12.56 5.21
N ILE A 52 -7.47 -11.52 4.56
CA ILE A 52 -7.05 -11.55 3.15
C ILE A 52 -5.64 -12.14 2.98
N GLY A 53 -4.84 -12.19 4.06
CA GLY A 53 -3.44 -12.62 3.99
C GLY A 53 -2.57 -11.62 3.21
N VAL A 54 -2.72 -10.33 3.49
CA VAL A 54 -1.94 -9.26 2.83
C VAL A 54 -0.45 -9.47 3.03
N HIS A 55 0.31 -9.32 1.94
CA HIS A 55 1.76 -9.48 1.96
C HIS A 55 2.44 -8.44 2.88
N SER A 56 3.39 -8.87 3.71
CA SER A 56 4.03 -8.04 4.74
C SER A 56 4.71 -6.77 4.19
N GLU A 57 5.26 -6.84 2.99
CA GLU A 57 5.92 -5.69 2.33
C GLU A 57 4.97 -4.54 1.97
N ILE A 58 3.64 -4.75 1.99
CA ILE A 58 2.66 -3.72 1.65
C ILE A 58 2.31 -2.86 2.88
N LEU A 59 2.20 -3.48 4.04
CA LEU A 59 1.67 -2.85 5.24
C LEU A 59 2.39 -1.55 5.65
N PRO A 60 3.74 -1.48 5.64
CA PRO A 60 4.47 -0.27 6.02
C PRO A 60 4.12 0.95 5.18
N TYR A 61 3.67 0.75 3.92
CA TYR A 61 3.35 1.84 3.00
C TYR A 61 1.96 2.43 3.22
N CYS A 62 0.99 1.62 3.58
CA CYS A 62 -0.42 2.04 3.55
C CYS A 62 -1.10 2.13 4.92
N GLU A 63 -0.51 1.58 5.99
CA GLU A 63 -1.15 1.52 7.31
C GLU A 63 -1.53 2.90 7.85
N ALA A 64 -0.66 3.88 7.76
CA ALA A 64 -0.91 5.22 8.25
C ALA A 64 -2.07 5.92 7.54
N GLU A 65 -2.24 5.66 6.23
CA GLU A 65 -3.29 6.28 5.42
C GLU A 65 -4.65 5.59 5.63
N TRP A 66 -4.69 4.28 5.72
CA TRP A 66 -5.95 3.58 5.99
C TRP A 66 -6.50 3.87 7.38
N LEU A 67 -5.63 4.08 8.39
CA LEU A 67 -6.04 4.45 9.74
C LEU A 67 -6.76 5.81 9.77
N LYS A 68 -6.44 6.68 8.82
CA LYS A 68 -7.10 7.98 8.61
C LYS A 68 -8.28 7.91 7.64
N GLU A 69 -8.66 6.71 7.20
CA GLU A 69 -9.66 6.47 6.14
C GLU A 69 -9.32 7.19 4.81
N ASN A 70 -8.04 7.47 4.60
CA ASN A 70 -7.55 8.10 3.38
C ASN A 70 -7.25 7.05 2.32
N TYR A 71 -8.30 6.35 1.87
CA TYR A 71 -8.18 5.20 0.96
C TYR A 71 -7.59 5.58 -0.40
N PHE A 72 -7.81 6.81 -0.85
CA PHE A 72 -7.18 7.34 -2.05
C PHE A 72 -5.66 7.28 -1.97
N HIS A 73 -5.08 7.86 -0.91
CA HIS A 73 -3.63 7.83 -0.70
C HIS A 73 -3.14 6.43 -0.32
N ALA A 74 -3.91 5.65 0.44
CA ALA A 74 -3.56 4.27 0.74
C ALA A 74 -3.34 3.45 -0.54
N ILE A 75 -4.22 3.56 -1.54
CA ILE A 75 -4.07 2.91 -2.84
C ILE A 75 -2.77 3.37 -3.53
N LEU A 76 -2.49 4.66 -3.54
CA LEU A 76 -1.27 5.19 -4.14
C LEU A 76 -0.02 4.62 -3.46
N GLU A 77 0.01 4.56 -2.13
CA GLU A 77 1.12 3.99 -1.37
C GLU A 77 1.26 2.47 -1.59
N ILE A 78 0.16 1.72 -1.71
CA ILE A 78 0.19 0.31 -2.09
C ILE A 78 0.87 0.13 -3.46
N THR A 79 0.57 0.98 -4.43
CA THR A 79 1.23 0.89 -5.74
C THR A 79 2.72 1.23 -5.68
N LYS A 80 3.11 2.16 -4.80
CA LYS A 80 4.52 2.49 -4.55
C LYS A 80 5.28 1.32 -3.94
N SER A 81 4.67 0.50 -3.07
CA SER A 81 5.31 -0.69 -2.51
C SER A 81 5.76 -1.67 -3.60
N VAL A 82 4.92 -1.88 -4.61
CA VAL A 82 5.27 -2.73 -5.75
C VAL A 82 6.41 -2.14 -6.58
N ALA A 83 6.34 -0.83 -6.89
CA ALA A 83 7.38 -0.14 -7.65
C ALA A 83 8.72 -0.18 -6.92
N GLU A 84 8.73 0.09 -5.63
CA GLU A 84 9.95 0.07 -4.82
C GLU A 84 10.57 -1.32 -4.77
N ARG A 85 9.74 -2.35 -4.62
CA ARG A 85 10.23 -3.72 -4.63
C ARG A 85 10.84 -4.14 -5.97
N LEU A 86 10.25 -3.71 -7.08
CA LEU A 86 10.83 -3.91 -8.41
C LEU A 86 12.19 -3.22 -8.53
N ARG A 87 12.34 -1.96 -8.04
CA ARG A 87 13.61 -1.25 -8.01
C ARG A 87 14.66 -1.97 -7.18
N GLN A 88 14.32 -2.38 -5.97
CA GLN A 88 15.23 -3.12 -5.07
C GLN A 88 15.72 -4.42 -5.70
N LYS A 89 14.82 -5.17 -6.34
CA LYS A 89 15.17 -6.44 -6.97
C LYS A 89 15.96 -6.27 -8.27
N SER A 90 15.66 -5.26 -9.07
CA SER A 90 16.30 -5.06 -10.38
C SER A 90 17.54 -4.18 -10.30
N GLY A 91 17.49 -3.11 -9.49
CA GLY A 91 18.48 -2.03 -9.46
C GLY A 91 18.15 -0.90 -10.44
N TYR A 92 17.03 -0.97 -11.18
CA TYR A 92 16.58 0.12 -12.05
C TYR A 92 15.89 1.23 -11.24
N THR A 93 15.86 2.44 -11.83
CA THR A 93 15.28 3.65 -11.19
C THR A 93 14.06 4.19 -11.94
N SER A 94 13.70 3.57 -13.07
CA SER A 94 12.50 3.88 -13.84
C SER A 94 11.21 3.69 -13.05
N ASP A 95 10.07 4.01 -13.63
CA ASP A 95 8.78 3.98 -12.93
C ASP A 95 7.66 3.45 -13.84
N GLY A 96 6.57 2.99 -13.21
CA GLY A 96 5.36 2.55 -13.92
C GLY A 96 5.61 1.43 -14.93
N ALA A 97 5.10 1.61 -16.14
CA ALA A 97 5.22 0.62 -17.21
C ALA A 97 6.66 0.40 -17.66
N ASP A 98 7.46 1.48 -17.70
CA ASP A 98 8.87 1.43 -18.11
C ASP A 98 9.68 0.57 -17.13
N LEU A 99 9.46 0.72 -15.82
CA LEU A 99 10.10 -0.11 -14.81
C LEU A 99 9.75 -1.60 -14.99
N VAL A 100 8.49 -1.90 -15.32
CA VAL A 100 8.07 -3.28 -15.56
C VAL A 100 8.74 -3.84 -16.81
N ASP A 101 8.83 -3.06 -17.89
CA ASP A 101 9.51 -3.49 -19.10
C ASP A 101 11.01 -3.67 -18.87
N ASP A 102 11.68 -2.78 -18.15
CA ASP A 102 13.07 -2.95 -17.73
C ASP A 102 13.31 -4.24 -16.93
N CYS A 103 12.35 -4.61 -16.07
CA CYS A 103 12.45 -5.80 -15.24
C CYS A 103 12.15 -7.10 -16.01
N PHE A 104 11.10 -7.12 -16.83
CA PHE A 104 10.51 -8.37 -17.34
C PHE A 104 10.51 -8.53 -18.86
N ALA A 105 10.91 -7.53 -19.65
CA ALA A 105 10.99 -7.69 -21.08
C ALA A 105 12.01 -8.76 -21.46
N LEU A 106 11.61 -9.72 -22.31
CA LEU A 106 12.46 -10.85 -22.66
C LEU A 106 13.65 -10.48 -23.56
N GLY A 107 13.61 -9.33 -24.23
CA GLY A 107 14.67 -8.94 -25.17
C GLY A 107 14.84 -9.96 -26.32
N LYS A 108 15.90 -9.77 -27.11
CA LYS A 108 16.24 -10.67 -28.23
C LYS A 108 16.75 -12.04 -27.74
N ASP A 109 17.42 -12.07 -26.61
CA ASP A 109 18.06 -13.26 -26.05
C ASP A 109 17.15 -14.02 -25.06
N LYS A 110 15.89 -13.59 -24.94
CA LYS A 110 14.92 -14.15 -23.98
C LYS A 110 15.42 -14.13 -22.53
N ARG A 111 16.23 -13.14 -22.16
CA ARG A 111 16.82 -13.01 -20.83
C ARG A 111 16.37 -11.68 -20.19
N PRO A 112 15.26 -11.70 -19.41
CA PRO A 112 14.82 -10.53 -18.68
C PRO A 112 15.77 -10.23 -17.52
N MET A 113 15.72 -9.01 -16.96
CA MET A 113 16.48 -8.70 -15.75
C MET A 113 16.01 -9.55 -14.56
N LEU A 114 14.70 -9.72 -14.41
CA LEU A 114 14.10 -10.55 -13.36
C LEU A 114 13.31 -11.69 -14.00
N ALA A 115 13.52 -12.91 -13.52
CA ALA A 115 12.74 -14.07 -13.88
C ALA A 115 12.21 -14.78 -12.63
N PHE A 116 11.07 -15.46 -12.71
CA PHE A 116 10.50 -16.29 -11.65
C PHE A 116 10.27 -17.74 -12.09
N ASN A 117 10.57 -18.03 -13.35
CA ASN A 117 10.61 -19.38 -13.89
C ASN A 117 11.83 -19.54 -14.82
N THR A 118 12.04 -20.71 -15.38
CA THR A 118 13.27 -21.02 -16.11
C THR A 118 13.25 -20.60 -17.58
N LEU A 119 12.12 -20.11 -18.09
CA LEU A 119 11.90 -19.67 -19.48
C LEU A 119 12.28 -20.75 -20.54
N LYS A 120 12.18 -22.04 -20.18
CA LYS A 120 12.63 -23.15 -21.03
C LYS A 120 11.64 -23.57 -22.12
N ASN A 121 10.38 -23.19 -21.94
CA ASN A 121 9.31 -23.58 -22.86
C ASN A 121 8.31 -22.41 -23.07
N GLN A 122 7.48 -22.55 -24.09
CA GLN A 122 6.51 -21.53 -24.49
C GLN A 122 5.49 -21.19 -23.37
N SER A 123 5.13 -22.15 -22.53
CA SER A 123 4.20 -21.92 -21.42
C SER A 123 4.83 -21.01 -20.36
N GLU A 124 6.09 -21.27 -19.98
CA GLU A 124 6.82 -20.43 -19.02
C GLU A 124 7.07 -19.02 -19.56
N GLU A 125 7.42 -18.90 -20.88
CA GLU A 125 7.53 -17.58 -21.52
C GLU A 125 6.21 -16.83 -21.53
N SER A 126 5.10 -17.52 -21.79
CA SER A 126 3.76 -16.92 -21.79
C SER A 126 3.35 -16.46 -20.39
N GLU A 127 3.61 -17.27 -19.36
CA GLU A 127 3.36 -16.91 -17.97
C GLU A 127 4.18 -15.69 -17.57
N HIS A 128 5.45 -15.64 -17.93
CA HIS A 128 6.36 -14.55 -17.66
C HIS A 128 5.87 -13.22 -18.30
N LYS A 129 5.56 -13.25 -19.59
CA LYS A 129 4.97 -12.09 -20.31
C LYS A 129 3.63 -11.66 -19.71
N GLY A 130 2.79 -12.64 -19.35
CA GLY A 130 1.52 -12.41 -18.69
C GLY A 130 1.68 -11.67 -17.36
N PHE A 131 2.65 -12.05 -16.55
CA PHE A 131 2.95 -11.38 -15.30
C PHE A 131 3.44 -9.93 -15.51
N GLY A 132 4.34 -9.69 -16.48
CA GLY A 132 4.75 -8.33 -16.85
C GLY A 132 3.55 -7.48 -17.27
N ASN A 133 2.68 -8.00 -18.13
CA ASN A 133 1.46 -7.29 -18.54
C ASN A 133 0.51 -7.04 -17.37
N PHE A 134 0.38 -7.98 -16.44
CA PHE A 134 -0.41 -7.83 -15.23
C PHE A 134 0.12 -6.69 -14.34
N CYS A 135 1.43 -6.60 -14.13
CA CYS A 135 2.06 -5.49 -13.41
C CYS A 135 1.86 -4.14 -14.12
N LYS A 136 1.97 -4.08 -15.45
CA LYS A 136 1.68 -2.86 -16.22
C LYS A 136 0.21 -2.45 -16.07
N GLY A 137 -0.71 -3.40 -16.17
CA GLY A 137 -2.14 -3.19 -15.94
C GLY A 137 -2.43 -2.66 -14.54
N PHE A 138 -1.75 -3.21 -13.53
CA PHE A 138 -1.86 -2.74 -12.15
C PHE A 138 -1.48 -1.26 -11.99
N PHE A 139 -0.33 -0.84 -12.53
CA PHE A 139 0.07 0.57 -12.48
C PHE A 139 -0.87 1.47 -13.29
N SER A 140 -1.27 1.03 -14.47
CA SER A 140 -2.16 1.79 -15.34
C SER A 140 -3.55 1.99 -14.74
N MET A 141 -4.09 0.96 -14.09
CA MET A 141 -5.44 0.97 -13.51
C MET A 141 -5.51 1.70 -12.17
N TYR A 142 -4.53 1.47 -11.29
CA TYR A 142 -4.63 1.93 -9.90
C TYR A 142 -3.73 3.11 -9.58
N ARG A 143 -2.51 3.19 -10.14
CA ARG A 143 -1.56 4.25 -9.86
C ARG A 143 -1.81 5.50 -10.70
N ASN A 144 -1.89 5.33 -12.03
CA ASN A 144 -1.93 6.48 -12.95
C ASN A 144 -3.13 7.40 -12.70
N PRO A 145 -4.38 6.91 -12.55
CA PRO A 145 -5.50 7.78 -12.24
C PRO A 145 -5.28 8.57 -10.94
N LYS A 146 -4.80 7.90 -9.89
CA LYS A 146 -4.60 8.55 -8.58
C LYS A 146 -3.39 9.48 -8.53
N ALA A 147 -2.42 9.32 -9.42
CA ALA A 147 -1.29 10.23 -9.55
C ALA A 147 -1.65 11.52 -10.33
N HIS A 148 -2.65 11.46 -11.20
CA HIS A 148 -3.02 12.57 -12.09
C HIS A 148 -4.33 13.26 -11.71
N ASN A 149 -5.26 12.54 -11.09
CA ASN A 149 -6.55 13.10 -10.71
C ASN A 149 -6.48 13.77 -9.32
N PRO A 150 -7.09 14.96 -9.14
CA PRO A 150 -7.25 15.55 -7.82
C PRO A 150 -8.11 14.66 -6.91
N LYS A 151 -7.64 14.40 -5.69
CA LYS A 151 -8.37 13.59 -4.69
C LYS A 151 -9.82 14.05 -4.48
N ILE A 152 -10.06 15.36 -4.54
CA ILE A 152 -11.40 15.95 -4.32
C ILE A 152 -12.45 15.48 -5.33
N LEU A 153 -12.02 14.95 -6.47
CA LEU A 153 -12.91 14.44 -7.52
C LEU A 153 -13.20 12.94 -7.38
N GLU A 154 -12.57 12.25 -6.42
CA GLU A 154 -12.69 10.80 -6.24
C GLU A 154 -13.15 10.43 -4.83
N ASP A 155 -14.31 9.79 -4.73
CA ASP A 155 -14.80 9.14 -3.51
C ASP A 155 -14.31 7.69 -3.47
N THR A 156 -13.07 7.51 -2.99
CA THR A 156 -12.44 6.18 -2.93
C THR A 156 -12.91 5.43 -1.68
N GLN A 157 -13.53 4.27 -1.90
CA GLN A 157 -14.10 3.46 -0.83
C GLN A 157 -13.12 2.38 -0.32
N LEU A 158 -13.37 1.88 0.90
CA LEU A 158 -12.61 0.78 1.52
C LEU A 158 -12.58 -0.48 0.62
N SER A 159 -13.67 -0.78 -0.10
CA SER A 159 -13.74 -1.92 -1.01
C SER A 159 -12.69 -1.84 -2.12
N GLN A 160 -12.55 -0.66 -2.74
CA GLN A 160 -11.55 -0.43 -3.78
C GLN A 160 -10.12 -0.59 -3.25
N MET A 161 -9.82 -0.06 -2.05
CA MET A 161 -8.53 -0.28 -1.41
C MET A 161 -8.28 -1.77 -1.16
N THR A 162 -9.31 -2.51 -0.71
CA THR A 162 -9.23 -3.95 -0.46
C THR A 162 -8.89 -4.73 -1.74
N GLU A 163 -9.51 -4.39 -2.86
CA GLU A 163 -9.20 -4.98 -4.17
C GLU A 163 -7.74 -4.77 -4.55
N VAL A 164 -7.25 -3.53 -4.39
CA VAL A 164 -5.86 -3.19 -4.69
C VAL A 164 -4.88 -3.94 -3.79
N LEU A 165 -5.20 -4.12 -2.50
CA LEU A 165 -4.41 -4.92 -1.56
C LEU A 165 -4.27 -6.37 -2.02
N VAL A 166 -5.37 -6.98 -2.48
CA VAL A 166 -5.36 -8.36 -3.00
C VAL A 166 -4.47 -8.46 -4.24
N VAL A 167 -4.65 -7.56 -5.20
CA VAL A 167 -3.85 -7.56 -6.45
C VAL A 167 -2.36 -7.33 -6.15
N ALA A 168 -2.04 -6.36 -5.30
CA ALA A 168 -0.66 -6.09 -4.89
C ALA A 168 -0.04 -7.30 -4.16
N THR A 169 -0.82 -7.99 -3.32
CA THR A 169 -0.36 -9.21 -2.63
C THR A 169 0.00 -10.31 -3.63
N ILE A 170 -0.82 -10.52 -4.67
CA ILE A 170 -0.50 -11.48 -5.74
C ILE A 170 0.82 -11.12 -6.42
N ILE A 171 1.04 -9.83 -6.70
CA ILE A 171 2.27 -9.36 -7.32
C ILE A 171 3.46 -9.60 -6.39
N HIS A 172 3.36 -9.22 -5.11
CA HIS A 172 4.44 -9.39 -4.13
C HIS A 172 4.80 -10.86 -3.92
N ASN A 173 3.81 -11.76 -3.82
CA ASN A 173 4.03 -13.21 -3.71
C ASN A 173 4.78 -13.77 -4.94
N LYS A 174 4.46 -13.26 -6.14
CA LYS A 174 5.19 -13.65 -7.35
C LYS A 174 6.61 -13.09 -7.34
N LEU A 175 6.79 -11.84 -6.87
CA LEU A 175 8.09 -11.20 -6.73
C LEU A 175 9.01 -11.92 -5.73
N ASP A 176 8.47 -12.60 -4.70
CA ASP A 176 9.27 -13.41 -3.78
C ASP A 176 10.11 -14.44 -4.51
N ASN A 177 9.55 -15.04 -5.52
CA ASN A 177 10.19 -16.08 -6.32
C ASN A 177 11.04 -15.54 -7.48
N THR A 178 11.17 -14.22 -7.65
CA THR A 178 12.00 -13.63 -8.70
C THR A 178 13.48 -13.62 -8.34
N TYR A 179 14.32 -13.86 -9.32
CA TYR A 179 15.78 -13.78 -9.24
C TYR A 179 16.34 -12.95 -10.40
N LYS A 180 17.52 -12.36 -10.21
CA LYS A 180 18.27 -11.70 -11.29
C LYS A 180 18.88 -12.74 -12.22
N THR A 181 18.71 -12.57 -13.52
CA THR A 181 19.29 -13.51 -14.49
C THR A 181 20.78 -13.29 -14.74
N GLY A 182 21.37 -12.24 -14.17
CA GLY A 182 22.80 -11.96 -14.23
C GLY A 182 23.28 -11.32 -15.53
N LEU A 183 22.36 -10.79 -16.33
CA LEU A 183 22.69 -10.16 -17.61
C LEU A 183 22.21 -8.72 -17.64
N LYS A 184 23.15 -7.82 -17.91
CA LYS A 184 22.89 -6.53 -18.53
C LYS A 184 23.04 -6.68 -20.02
#